data_25bdd1e427afb78a5ffc7c39a7fae616
#
_entry.id   25bdd1e427afb78a5ffc7c39a7fae616
#
_cell.length_a   1.000
_cell.length_b   1.000
_cell.length_c   1.000
_cell.angle_alpha   90.00
_cell.angle_beta   90.00
_cell.angle_gamma   90.00
#
_symmetry.space_group_name_H-M   'P 1'
#
loop_
_entity.id
_entity.type
_entity.pdbx_description
1 polymer ?
#
loop_
_entity_poly.entity_id
_entity_poly.type
_entity_poly.pdbx_seq_one_letter_code
_entity_poly.pdbx_strand_id
1 'polypeptide(L)'
;MTVPSQQLFEQAEACLQGGRYQELIPLYEQLEFQVSAIEIDAVPLNTIYEPLLACYLIVNDLHSARSLVCRIPSDLKKQSTQLTTLITVLELMRQWERQNGSLKDIYKLLRQSRWNSALAPLVALLQDSIQDRELNLLTKAYTSLPVQLAASRIWLEEDTAAEQLVATRGWRYEASTKLLYPKAPDTVHNRPIGMKEFGQLADVVAHLEVKQESS
;
A
#
# COMPACT_ATOMS: atom_id res chain seq x y z
N MET A 1 10.32 13.56 -28.13
CA MET A 1 10.68 12.22 -28.62
C MET A 1 9.92 11.23 -27.76
N THR A 2 8.87 10.62 -28.29
CA THR A 2 8.10 9.58 -27.59
C THR A 2 8.91 8.28 -27.62
N VAL A 3 9.23 7.75 -26.45
CA VAL A 3 9.88 6.44 -26.32
C VAL A 3 8.93 5.38 -26.88
N PRO A 4 9.36 4.46 -27.78
CA PRO A 4 8.49 3.42 -28.31
C PRO A 4 7.87 2.58 -27.18
N SER A 5 6.61 2.21 -27.29
CA SER A 5 5.88 1.41 -26.27
C SER A 5 6.62 0.12 -25.90
N GLN A 6 7.31 -0.50 -26.85
CA GLN A 6 8.10 -1.71 -26.64
C GLN A 6 9.28 -1.48 -25.67
N GLN A 7 9.98 -0.35 -25.78
CA GLN A 7 11.06 -0.01 -24.85
C GLN A 7 10.55 0.27 -23.44
N LEU A 8 9.35 0.85 -23.30
CA LEU A 8 8.73 1.07 -21.99
C LEU A 8 8.34 -0.26 -21.33
N PHE A 9 7.86 -1.25 -22.10
CA PHE A 9 7.60 -2.59 -21.57
C PHE A 9 8.88 -3.29 -21.11
N GLU A 10 9.95 -3.25 -21.90
CA GLU A 10 11.24 -3.82 -21.50
C GLU A 10 11.79 -3.16 -20.24
N GLN A 11 11.64 -1.83 -20.12
CA GLN A 11 12.03 -1.10 -18.90
C GLN A 11 11.16 -1.50 -17.71
N ALA A 12 9.85 -1.66 -17.89
CA ALA A 12 8.94 -2.09 -16.84
C ALA A 12 9.28 -3.51 -16.36
N GLU A 13 9.57 -4.45 -17.27
CA GLU A 13 10.04 -5.79 -16.91
C GLU A 13 11.37 -5.79 -16.17
N ALA A 14 12.33 -4.97 -16.59
CA ALA A 14 13.61 -4.81 -15.89
C ALA A 14 13.42 -4.21 -14.49
N CYS A 15 12.51 -3.26 -14.32
CA CYS A 15 12.16 -2.69 -13.00
C CYS A 15 11.47 -3.70 -12.09
N LEU A 16 10.58 -4.55 -12.65
CA LEU A 16 9.96 -5.66 -11.92
C LEU A 16 10.99 -6.65 -11.38
N GLN A 17 11.93 -7.08 -12.23
CA GLN A 17 13.01 -7.99 -11.84
C GLN A 17 13.98 -7.34 -10.85
N GLY A 18 14.20 -6.03 -10.95
CA GLY A 18 15.08 -5.25 -10.07
C GLY A 18 14.45 -4.81 -8.75
N GLY A 19 13.18 -5.09 -8.51
CA GLY A 19 12.50 -4.70 -7.27
C GLY A 19 12.23 -3.19 -7.12
N ARG A 20 12.31 -2.42 -8.22
CA ARG A 20 12.14 -0.95 -8.22
C ARG A 20 10.70 -0.54 -8.52
N TYR A 21 9.77 -0.86 -7.62
CA TYR A 21 8.33 -0.75 -7.84
C TYR A 21 7.82 0.69 -7.93
N GLN A 22 8.50 1.64 -7.27
CA GLN A 22 8.13 3.06 -7.34
C GLN A 22 8.36 3.63 -8.74
N GLU A 23 9.33 3.10 -9.48
CA GLU A 23 9.63 3.50 -10.86
C GLU A 23 8.65 2.89 -11.87
N LEU A 24 7.92 1.83 -11.49
CA LEU A 24 6.94 1.18 -12.37
C LEU A 24 5.70 2.05 -12.63
N ILE A 25 5.25 2.80 -11.63
CA ILE A 25 4.05 3.63 -11.76
C ILE A 25 4.17 4.59 -12.94
N PRO A 26 5.19 5.47 -13.02
CA PRO A 26 5.30 6.40 -14.14
C PRO A 26 5.50 5.71 -15.49
N LEU A 27 6.13 4.53 -15.53
CA LEU A 27 6.28 3.77 -16.78
C LEU A 27 4.94 3.23 -17.29
N TYR A 28 4.12 2.64 -16.41
CA TYR A 28 2.79 2.16 -16.79
C TYR A 28 1.80 3.30 -17.07
N GLU A 29 1.90 4.44 -16.41
CA GLU A 29 1.12 5.64 -16.75
C GLU A 29 1.46 6.17 -18.14
N GLN A 30 2.74 6.18 -18.50
CA GLN A 30 3.17 6.55 -19.85
C GLN A 30 2.68 5.55 -20.91
N LEU A 31 2.70 4.25 -20.59
CA LEU A 31 2.14 3.21 -21.45
C LEU A 31 0.63 3.38 -21.65
N GLU A 32 -0.12 3.62 -20.55
CA GLU A 32 -1.56 3.90 -20.61
C GLU A 32 -1.85 5.09 -21.53
N PHE A 33 -1.09 6.17 -21.36
CA PHE A 33 -1.25 7.37 -22.18
C PHE A 33 -0.96 7.11 -23.66
N GLN A 34 0.11 6.39 -23.98
CA GLN A 34 0.48 6.08 -25.38
C GLN A 34 -0.56 5.19 -26.05
N VAL A 35 -1.04 4.15 -25.37
CA VAL A 35 -2.05 3.24 -25.91
C VAL A 35 -3.38 3.95 -26.11
N SER A 36 -3.76 4.84 -25.19
CA SER A 36 -4.98 5.65 -25.33
C SER A 36 -4.91 6.69 -26.46
N ALA A 37 -3.70 7.20 -26.76
CA ALA A 37 -3.50 8.24 -27.77
C ALA A 37 -3.39 7.71 -29.21
N ILE A 38 -2.97 6.44 -29.41
CA ILE A 38 -2.59 5.92 -30.74
C ILE A 38 -3.52 4.79 -31.20
N GLU A 39 -4.55 4.40 -30.42
CA GLU A 39 -5.43 3.26 -30.76
C GLU A 39 -4.63 2.01 -31.19
N ILE A 40 -3.57 1.68 -30.46
CA ILE A 40 -2.77 0.51 -30.77
C ILE A 40 -3.52 -0.74 -30.30
N ASP A 41 -4.23 -1.41 -31.18
CA ASP A 41 -4.87 -2.72 -30.95
C ASP A 41 -3.86 -3.84 -30.62
N ALA A 42 -2.56 -3.56 -30.71
CA ALA A 42 -1.50 -4.57 -30.63
C ALA A 42 -1.13 -4.98 -29.19
N VAL A 43 -1.51 -4.21 -28.16
CA VAL A 43 -1.14 -4.51 -26.76
C VAL A 43 -2.38 -4.83 -25.95
N PRO A 44 -2.45 -6.03 -25.33
CA PRO A 44 -3.57 -6.35 -24.45
C PRO A 44 -3.61 -5.36 -23.26
N LEU A 45 -4.64 -4.58 -23.14
CA LEU A 45 -4.80 -3.55 -22.09
C LEU A 45 -4.67 -4.12 -20.67
N ASN A 46 -4.95 -5.42 -20.48
CA ASN A 46 -4.77 -6.12 -19.22
C ASN A 46 -3.31 -6.07 -18.75
N THR A 47 -2.34 -6.18 -19.66
CA THR A 47 -0.90 -6.16 -19.34
C THR A 47 -0.43 -4.82 -18.80
N ILE A 48 -1.21 -3.78 -18.95
CA ILE A 48 -0.94 -2.44 -18.43
C ILE A 48 -1.73 -2.19 -17.16
N TYR A 49 -3.04 -2.42 -17.18
CA TYR A 49 -3.92 -2.06 -16.07
C TYR A 49 -3.74 -2.93 -14.82
N GLU A 50 -3.49 -4.23 -15.00
CA GLU A 50 -3.30 -5.15 -13.87
C GLU A 50 -2.07 -4.81 -13.03
N PRO A 51 -0.84 -4.67 -13.63
CA PRO A 51 0.34 -4.29 -12.87
C PRO A 51 0.26 -2.87 -12.30
N LEU A 52 -0.29 -1.91 -13.05
CA LEU A 52 -0.45 -0.54 -12.60
C LEU A 52 -1.35 -0.46 -11.37
N LEU A 53 -2.49 -1.18 -11.38
CA LEU A 53 -3.37 -1.25 -10.22
C LEU A 53 -2.66 -1.90 -9.02
N ALA A 54 -1.92 -2.99 -9.24
CA ALA A 54 -1.14 -3.64 -8.18
C ALA A 54 -0.09 -2.68 -7.59
N CYS A 55 0.62 -1.91 -8.42
CA CYS A 55 1.61 -0.93 -7.96
C CYS A 55 0.97 0.17 -7.08
N TYR A 56 -0.18 0.72 -7.46
CA TYR A 56 -0.90 1.69 -6.63
C TYR A 56 -1.31 1.09 -5.27
N LEU A 57 -1.75 -0.17 -5.24
CA LEU A 57 -2.08 -0.86 -3.98
C LEU A 57 -0.84 -1.07 -3.10
N ILE A 58 0.32 -1.40 -3.69
CA ILE A 58 1.59 -1.58 -2.96
C ILE A 58 2.01 -0.27 -2.27
N VAL A 59 1.95 0.86 -2.97
CA VAL A 59 2.28 2.17 -2.38
C VAL A 59 1.15 2.76 -1.52
N ASN A 60 0.01 2.07 -1.45
CA ASN A 60 -1.20 2.50 -0.74
C ASN A 60 -1.82 3.80 -1.27
N ASP A 61 -1.66 4.09 -2.53
CA ASP A 61 -2.37 5.20 -3.18
C ASP A 61 -3.75 4.72 -3.67
N LEU A 62 -4.69 4.59 -2.72
CA LEU A 62 -6.05 4.13 -2.99
C LEU A 62 -6.85 5.14 -3.82
N HIS A 63 -6.43 6.41 -3.83
CA HIS A 63 -7.07 7.45 -4.63
C HIS A 63 -6.77 7.26 -6.12
N SER A 64 -5.49 7.16 -6.47
CA SER A 64 -5.05 6.91 -7.85
C SER A 64 -5.52 5.55 -8.35
N ALA A 65 -5.48 4.51 -7.50
CA ALA A 65 -6.06 3.20 -7.81
C ALA A 65 -7.54 3.28 -8.19
N ARG A 66 -8.35 4.03 -7.43
CA ARG A 66 -9.77 4.24 -7.75
C ARG A 66 -9.96 5.00 -9.06
N SER A 67 -9.19 6.05 -9.27
CA SER A 67 -9.24 6.84 -10.51
C SER A 67 -8.90 5.97 -11.73
N LEU A 68 -7.89 5.10 -11.59
CA LEU A 68 -7.55 4.10 -12.60
C LEU A 68 -8.74 3.18 -12.89
N VAL A 69 -9.37 2.61 -11.86
CA VAL A 69 -10.54 1.72 -12.02
C VAL A 69 -11.67 2.40 -12.77
N CYS A 70 -11.89 3.71 -12.60
CA CYS A 70 -12.90 4.45 -13.36
C CYS A 70 -12.57 4.55 -14.84
N ARG A 71 -11.27 4.59 -15.21
CA ARG A 71 -10.82 4.66 -16.62
C ARG A 71 -10.85 3.32 -17.35
N ILE A 72 -10.73 2.20 -16.63
CA ILE A 72 -10.72 0.86 -17.20
C ILE A 72 -12.07 0.55 -17.86
N PRO A 73 -12.09 0.10 -19.14
CA PRO A 73 -13.31 -0.30 -19.85
C PRO A 73 -14.08 -1.41 -19.13
N SER A 74 -15.41 -1.34 -19.17
CA SER A 74 -16.29 -2.31 -18.49
C SER A 74 -16.12 -3.73 -18.99
N ASP A 75 -15.82 -3.90 -20.26
CA ASP A 75 -15.63 -5.22 -20.89
C ASP A 75 -14.34 -5.88 -20.40
N LEU A 76 -13.28 -5.11 -20.24
CA LEU A 76 -12.02 -5.57 -19.67
C LEU A 76 -12.18 -6.06 -18.23
N LYS A 77 -12.95 -5.33 -17.41
CA LYS A 77 -13.26 -5.73 -16.04
C LYS A 77 -13.96 -7.08 -15.96
N LYS A 78 -14.83 -7.39 -16.95
CA LYS A 78 -15.56 -8.66 -16.99
C LYS A 78 -14.70 -9.81 -17.54
N GLN A 79 -13.76 -9.54 -18.41
CA GLN A 79 -12.92 -10.55 -19.07
C GLN A 79 -11.77 -11.03 -18.17
N SER A 80 -11.17 -10.12 -17.37
CA SER A 80 -10.06 -10.47 -16.51
C SER A 80 -10.50 -10.75 -15.08
N THR A 81 -10.38 -12.01 -14.66
CA THR A 81 -10.60 -12.42 -13.27
C THR A 81 -9.58 -11.78 -12.32
N GLN A 82 -8.34 -11.63 -12.77
CA GLN A 82 -7.25 -11.04 -11.97
C GLN A 82 -7.51 -9.57 -11.70
N LEU A 83 -7.91 -8.82 -12.72
CA LEU A 83 -8.29 -7.42 -12.59
C LEU A 83 -9.48 -7.24 -11.64
N THR A 84 -10.51 -8.09 -11.76
CA THR A 84 -11.67 -8.08 -10.86
C THR A 84 -11.26 -8.36 -9.42
N THR A 85 -10.32 -9.28 -9.22
CA THR A 85 -9.79 -9.60 -7.89
C THR A 85 -9.04 -8.40 -7.29
N LEU A 86 -8.16 -7.74 -8.07
CA LEU A 86 -7.45 -6.54 -7.61
C LEU A 86 -8.41 -5.38 -7.28
N ILE A 87 -9.48 -5.20 -8.06
CA ILE A 87 -10.53 -4.22 -7.76
C ILE A 87 -11.23 -4.56 -6.44
N THR A 88 -11.51 -5.84 -6.18
CA THR A 88 -12.08 -6.28 -4.91
C THR A 88 -11.13 -6.03 -3.75
N VAL A 89 -9.82 -6.28 -3.93
CA VAL A 89 -8.78 -5.95 -2.94
C VAL A 89 -8.77 -4.44 -2.65
N LEU A 90 -8.83 -3.59 -3.67
CA LEU A 90 -8.92 -2.13 -3.49
C LEU A 90 -10.14 -1.74 -2.62
N GLU A 91 -11.31 -2.30 -2.87
CA GLU A 91 -12.51 -1.99 -2.07
C GLU A 91 -12.38 -2.49 -0.63
N LEU A 92 -11.80 -3.67 -0.41
CA LEU A 92 -11.51 -4.18 0.94
C LEU A 92 -10.48 -3.31 1.68
N MET A 93 -9.42 -2.84 1.02
CA MET A 93 -8.45 -1.92 1.61
C MET A 93 -9.09 -0.59 1.99
N ARG A 94 -9.98 -0.06 1.17
CA ARG A 94 -10.74 1.16 1.49
C ARG A 94 -11.72 0.97 2.65
N GLN A 95 -12.37 -0.19 2.74
CA GLN A 95 -13.22 -0.54 3.88
C GLN A 95 -12.37 -0.66 5.16
N TRP A 96 -11.20 -1.25 5.05
CA TRP A 96 -10.24 -1.33 6.15
C TRP A 96 -9.84 0.05 6.68
N GLU A 97 -9.46 0.99 5.82
CA GLU A 97 -9.13 2.36 6.23
C GLU A 97 -10.28 3.08 6.95
N ARG A 98 -11.53 2.76 6.59
CA ARG A 98 -12.73 3.28 7.25
C ARG A 98 -13.12 2.51 8.52
N GLN A 99 -12.28 1.60 8.99
CA GLN A 99 -12.51 0.73 10.15
C GLN A 99 -13.71 -0.24 10.02
N ASN A 100 -14.22 -0.44 8.82
CA ASN A 100 -15.36 -1.32 8.53
C ASN A 100 -14.96 -2.64 7.86
N GLY A 101 -13.66 -2.91 7.69
CA GLY A 101 -13.14 -4.06 6.97
C GLY A 101 -12.30 -5.00 7.83
N SER A 102 -11.97 -6.15 7.26
CA SER A 102 -11.10 -7.16 7.86
C SER A 102 -9.89 -7.42 6.98
N LEU A 103 -8.69 -7.29 7.53
CA LEU A 103 -7.45 -7.67 6.83
C LEU A 103 -7.43 -9.15 6.44
N LYS A 104 -8.08 -10.01 7.23
CA LYS A 104 -8.20 -11.43 6.96
C LYS A 104 -8.79 -11.70 5.57
N ASP A 105 -9.79 -10.94 5.17
CA ASP A 105 -10.46 -11.13 3.87
C ASP A 105 -9.54 -10.71 2.71
N ILE A 106 -8.72 -9.67 2.91
CA ILE A 106 -7.70 -9.26 1.94
C ILE A 106 -6.66 -10.36 1.75
N TYR A 107 -6.08 -10.87 2.83
CA TYR A 107 -5.08 -11.95 2.75
C TYR A 107 -5.64 -13.24 2.17
N LYS A 108 -6.87 -13.60 2.55
CA LYS A 108 -7.56 -14.76 2.02
C LYS A 108 -7.74 -14.64 0.50
N LEU A 109 -8.18 -13.49 0.02
CA LEU A 109 -8.40 -13.25 -1.40
C LEU A 109 -7.08 -13.29 -2.18
N LEU A 110 -6.02 -12.62 -1.67
CA LEU A 110 -4.71 -12.61 -2.32
C LEU A 110 -4.07 -14.00 -2.40
N ARG A 111 -4.24 -14.86 -1.38
CA ARG A 111 -3.68 -16.21 -1.36
C ARG A 111 -4.49 -17.24 -2.14
N GLN A 112 -5.81 -17.10 -2.20
CA GLN A 112 -6.67 -18.07 -2.89
C GLN A 112 -6.78 -17.85 -4.39
N SER A 113 -6.47 -16.64 -4.86
CA SER A 113 -6.54 -16.29 -6.27
C SER A 113 -5.35 -16.83 -7.04
N ARG A 114 -5.59 -17.20 -8.31
CA ARG A 114 -4.51 -17.61 -9.22
C ARG A 114 -3.97 -16.38 -9.95
N TRP A 115 -2.69 -16.16 -9.79
CA TRP A 115 -1.98 -15.03 -10.41
C TRP A 115 -1.11 -15.50 -11.56
N ASN A 116 -1.02 -14.73 -12.64
CA ASN A 116 -0.07 -14.97 -13.72
C ASN A 116 1.36 -14.70 -13.26
N SER A 117 2.34 -15.12 -14.06
CA SER A 117 3.77 -14.94 -13.76
C SER A 117 4.20 -13.49 -13.59
N ALA A 118 3.53 -12.55 -14.25
CA ALA A 118 3.85 -11.13 -14.16
C ALA A 118 3.28 -10.47 -12.88
N LEU A 119 2.09 -10.90 -12.44
CA LEU A 119 1.44 -10.34 -11.24
C LEU A 119 1.88 -11.03 -9.94
N ALA A 120 2.25 -12.30 -9.98
CA ALA A 120 2.61 -13.05 -8.78
C ALA A 120 3.66 -12.34 -7.90
N PRO A 121 4.77 -11.79 -8.42
CA PRO A 121 5.73 -11.03 -7.61
C PRO A 121 5.13 -9.74 -7.03
N LEU A 122 4.30 -9.02 -7.79
CA LEU A 122 3.64 -7.81 -7.31
C LEU A 122 2.66 -8.10 -6.18
N VAL A 123 1.93 -9.20 -6.28
CA VAL A 123 0.98 -9.63 -5.23
C VAL A 123 1.70 -10.06 -3.96
N ALA A 124 2.84 -10.75 -4.07
CA ALA A 124 3.67 -11.08 -2.91
C ALA A 124 4.12 -9.80 -2.18
N LEU A 125 4.62 -8.83 -2.93
CA LEU A 125 5.00 -7.52 -2.38
C LEU A 125 3.85 -6.73 -1.79
N LEU A 126 2.67 -6.83 -2.40
CA LEU A 126 1.47 -6.22 -1.83
C LEU A 126 1.16 -6.81 -0.46
N GLN A 127 1.26 -8.14 -0.31
CA GLN A 127 1.09 -8.79 0.99
C GLN A 127 2.11 -8.30 2.01
N ASP A 128 3.39 -8.27 1.63
CA ASP A 128 4.48 -7.78 2.50
C ASP A 128 4.26 -6.31 2.88
N SER A 129 3.86 -5.46 1.93
CA SER A 129 3.64 -4.04 2.19
C SER A 129 2.44 -3.79 3.12
N ILE A 130 1.39 -4.61 3.05
CA ILE A 130 0.25 -4.56 3.99
C ILE A 130 0.71 -5.00 5.38
N GLN A 131 1.46 -6.11 5.48
CA GLN A 131 2.01 -6.57 6.77
C GLN A 131 2.92 -5.53 7.41
N ASP A 132 3.82 -4.95 6.64
CA ASP A 132 4.75 -3.91 7.10
C ASP A 132 4.03 -2.67 7.62
N ARG A 133 2.97 -2.24 6.95
CA ARG A 133 2.14 -1.12 7.42
C ARG A 133 1.46 -1.43 8.73
N GLU A 134 0.86 -2.61 8.87
CA GLU A 134 0.23 -3.05 10.11
C GLU A 134 1.22 -3.15 11.26
N LEU A 135 2.38 -3.76 11.03
CA LEU A 135 3.43 -3.86 12.04
C LEU A 135 3.96 -2.49 12.47
N ASN A 136 4.11 -1.56 11.53
CA ASN A 136 4.50 -0.19 11.84
C ASN A 136 3.44 0.54 12.67
N LEU A 137 2.15 0.30 12.41
CA LEU A 137 1.05 0.83 13.21
C LEU A 137 1.05 0.24 14.62
N LEU A 138 1.22 -1.08 14.74
CA LEU A 138 1.31 -1.76 16.03
C LEU A 138 2.51 -1.26 16.86
N THR A 139 3.67 -1.07 16.22
CA THR A 139 4.87 -0.53 16.87
C THR A 139 4.63 0.88 17.45
N LYS A 140 3.85 1.71 16.75
CA LYS A 140 3.53 3.07 17.21
C LYS A 140 2.43 3.11 18.27
N ALA A 141 1.49 2.17 18.20
CA ALA A 141 0.31 2.16 19.04
C ALA A 141 0.51 1.47 20.38
N TYR A 142 1.42 0.49 20.45
CA TYR A 142 1.58 -0.37 21.62
C TYR A 142 3.02 -0.41 22.12
N THR A 143 3.20 -0.30 23.44
CA THR A 143 4.46 -0.60 24.13
C THR A 143 4.59 -2.10 24.44
N SER A 144 3.45 -2.77 24.63
CA SER A 144 3.33 -4.23 24.77
C SER A 144 2.00 -4.67 24.20
N LEU A 145 1.95 -5.82 23.53
CA LEU A 145 0.72 -6.37 22.94
C LEU A 145 0.71 -7.90 23.02
N PRO A 146 -0.47 -8.53 23.15
CA PRO A 146 -0.59 -9.98 23.10
C PRO A 146 -0.17 -10.52 21.73
N VAL A 147 0.56 -11.65 21.70
CA VAL A 147 0.95 -12.34 20.46
C VAL A 147 -0.24 -12.60 19.56
N GLN A 148 -1.37 -13.00 20.15
CA GLN A 148 -2.62 -13.28 19.44
C GLN A 148 -3.13 -12.07 18.64
N LEU A 149 -3.01 -10.87 19.18
CA LEU A 149 -3.38 -9.65 18.47
C LEU A 149 -2.45 -9.40 17.28
N ALA A 150 -1.13 -9.53 17.47
CA ALA A 150 -0.17 -9.38 16.37
C ALA A 150 -0.43 -10.43 15.27
N ALA A 151 -0.55 -11.70 15.65
CA ALA A 151 -0.80 -12.81 14.74
C ALA A 151 -2.08 -12.61 13.90
N SER A 152 -3.16 -12.15 14.52
CA SER A 152 -4.42 -11.86 13.82
C SER A 152 -4.29 -10.72 12.81
N ARG A 153 -3.45 -9.73 13.07
CA ARG A 153 -3.23 -8.57 12.19
C ARG A 153 -2.39 -8.91 10.97
N ILE A 154 -1.39 -9.79 11.12
CA ILE A 154 -0.54 -10.22 10.00
C ILE A 154 -0.99 -11.55 9.38
N TRP A 155 -2.08 -12.11 9.91
CA TRP A 155 -2.67 -13.38 9.48
C TRP A 155 -1.67 -14.55 9.47
N LEU A 156 -1.00 -14.73 10.58
CA LEU A 156 -0.11 -15.84 10.88
C LEU A 156 -0.61 -16.59 12.13
N GLU A 157 -0.09 -17.79 12.33
CA GLU A 157 -0.27 -18.53 13.59
C GLU A 157 0.56 -17.88 14.71
N GLU A 158 0.13 -18.02 15.98
CA GLU A 158 0.74 -17.33 17.12
C GLU A 158 2.24 -17.62 17.25
N ASP A 159 2.64 -18.89 17.14
CA ASP A 159 4.04 -19.30 17.30
C ASP A 159 4.91 -18.78 16.16
N THR A 160 4.43 -18.91 14.91
CA THR A 160 5.12 -18.39 13.72
C THR A 160 5.22 -16.86 13.75
N ALA A 161 4.18 -16.18 14.21
CA ALA A 161 4.18 -14.73 14.34
C ALA A 161 5.19 -14.25 15.37
N ALA A 162 5.30 -14.91 16.53
CA ALA A 162 6.26 -14.57 17.56
C ALA A 162 7.70 -14.73 17.06
N GLU A 163 8.03 -15.89 16.46
CA GLU A 163 9.35 -16.16 15.91
C GLU A 163 9.73 -15.18 14.81
N GLN A 164 8.83 -14.94 13.86
CA GLN A 164 9.07 -14.04 12.73
C GLN A 164 9.29 -12.59 13.21
N LEU A 165 8.48 -12.09 14.14
CA LEU A 165 8.59 -10.72 14.64
C LEU A 165 9.87 -10.50 15.46
N VAL A 166 10.30 -11.51 16.21
CA VAL A 166 11.59 -11.47 16.93
C VAL A 166 12.75 -11.45 15.92
N ALA A 167 12.72 -12.33 14.89
CA ALA A 167 13.79 -12.45 13.91
C ALA A 167 13.88 -11.24 12.96
N THR A 168 12.75 -10.74 12.45
CA THR A 168 12.75 -9.71 11.39
C THR A 168 12.69 -8.29 11.94
N ARG A 169 12.00 -8.07 13.06
CA ARG A 169 11.78 -6.73 13.65
C ARG A 169 12.55 -6.48 14.94
N GLY A 170 13.20 -7.52 15.49
CA GLY A 170 13.91 -7.43 16.76
C GLY A 170 12.99 -7.14 17.96
N TRP A 171 11.71 -7.55 17.87
CA TRP A 171 10.79 -7.43 18.98
C TRP A 171 11.16 -8.42 20.09
N ARG A 172 10.91 -8.05 21.34
CA ARG A 172 11.12 -8.97 22.47
C ARG A 172 9.85 -9.75 22.73
N TYR A 173 9.95 -11.05 22.81
CA TYR A 173 8.86 -11.94 23.18
C TYR A 173 9.05 -12.49 24.59
N GLU A 174 8.01 -12.47 25.40
CA GLU A 174 7.97 -13.04 26.75
C GLU A 174 6.99 -14.22 26.77
N ALA A 175 7.53 -15.44 26.83
CA ALA A 175 6.73 -16.65 26.72
C ALA A 175 5.80 -16.88 27.91
N SER A 176 6.16 -16.41 29.13
CA SER A 176 5.37 -16.56 30.35
C SER A 176 4.04 -15.81 30.29
N THR A 177 4.05 -14.61 29.69
CA THR A 177 2.90 -13.70 29.60
C THR A 177 2.26 -13.69 28.22
N LYS A 178 2.89 -14.35 27.23
CA LYS A 178 2.53 -14.31 25.81
C LYS A 178 2.45 -12.88 25.27
N LEU A 179 3.33 -12.00 25.73
CA LEU A 179 3.41 -10.62 25.30
C LEU A 179 4.60 -10.39 24.37
N LEU A 180 4.35 -9.55 23.36
CA LEU A 180 5.35 -8.98 22.46
C LEU A 180 5.59 -7.53 22.85
N TYR A 181 6.86 -7.15 22.86
CA TYR A 181 7.31 -5.77 23.11
C TYR A 181 7.92 -5.24 21.83
N PRO A 182 7.20 -4.37 21.08
CA PRO A 182 7.73 -3.74 19.90
C PRO A 182 8.98 -2.92 20.20
N LYS A 183 10.00 -3.03 19.36
CA LYS A 183 11.15 -2.14 19.43
C LYS A 183 10.71 -0.79 18.86
N ALA A 184 10.75 0.26 19.66
CA ALA A 184 10.46 1.60 19.20
C ALA A 184 11.39 1.96 18.01
N PRO A 185 10.88 2.59 16.94
CA PRO A 185 11.73 3.05 15.87
C PRO A 185 12.75 4.05 16.41
N ASP A 186 14.02 3.90 16.03
CA ASP A 186 15.14 4.72 16.51
C ASP A 186 15.01 6.21 16.17
N THR A 187 13.95 6.62 15.46
CA THR A 187 13.69 7.99 15.01
C THR A 187 12.25 8.41 15.22
N VAL A 188 11.82 8.50 16.46
CA VAL A 188 10.83 9.50 16.81
C VAL A 188 11.55 10.61 17.57
N HIS A 189 12.12 11.55 16.84
CA HIS A 189 12.25 12.88 17.39
C HIS A 189 10.81 13.38 17.60
N ASN A 190 10.19 12.97 18.71
CA ASN A 190 9.24 13.79 19.40
C ASN A 190 10.05 15.03 19.87
N ARG A 191 10.31 15.95 18.93
CA ARG A 191 10.60 17.30 19.35
C ARG A 191 9.36 17.72 20.12
N PRO A 192 9.45 17.93 21.42
CA PRO A 192 8.36 18.57 22.12
C PRO A 192 8.11 19.84 21.33
N ILE A 193 6.86 20.06 20.89
CA ILE A 193 6.45 21.32 20.28
C ILE A 193 6.88 22.36 21.29
N GLY A 194 7.96 23.08 20.98
CA GLY A 194 8.54 24.01 21.91
C GLY A 194 7.55 25.13 22.19
N MET A 195 7.56 25.69 23.39
CA MET A 195 6.75 26.87 23.75
C MET A 195 6.84 27.98 22.69
N LYS A 196 7.97 28.04 21.96
CA LYS A 196 8.22 28.99 20.87
C LYS A 196 7.38 28.71 19.62
N GLU A 197 7.16 27.44 19.26
CA GLU A 197 6.31 27.03 18.14
C GLU A 197 4.82 27.20 18.48
N PHE A 198 4.46 27.00 19.75
CA PHE A 198 3.12 27.30 20.27
C PHE A 198 2.84 28.81 20.24
N GLY A 199 3.82 29.66 20.60
CA GLY A 199 3.73 31.10 20.50
C GLY A 199 3.51 31.56 19.05
N GLN A 200 4.25 31.03 18.10
CA GLN A 200 4.09 31.33 16.67
C GLN A 200 2.72 30.95 16.13
N LEU A 201 2.17 29.77 16.54
CA LEU A 201 0.81 29.37 16.18
C LEU A 201 -0.25 30.29 16.78
N ALA A 202 -0.08 30.70 18.05
CA ALA A 202 -0.99 31.64 18.71
C ALA A 202 -0.98 33.00 18.02
N ASP A 203 0.19 33.52 17.61
CA ASP A 203 0.33 34.77 16.87
C ASP A 203 -0.36 34.70 15.50
N VAL A 204 -0.26 33.56 14.78
CA VAL A 204 -0.94 33.39 13.49
C VAL A 204 -2.47 33.35 13.67
N VAL A 205 -2.97 32.68 14.68
CA VAL A 205 -4.41 32.61 14.99
C VAL A 205 -4.94 34.02 15.36
N ALA A 206 -4.25 34.72 16.24
CA ALA A 206 -4.61 36.09 16.62
C ALA A 206 -4.63 37.04 15.42
N HIS A 207 -3.68 36.91 14.49
CA HIS A 207 -3.65 37.70 13.27
C HIS A 207 -4.80 37.40 12.30
N LEU A 208 -5.27 36.16 12.25
CA LEU A 208 -6.42 35.75 11.44
C LEU A 208 -7.75 36.24 12.04
N GLU A 209 -7.88 36.24 13.37
CA GLU A 209 -9.07 36.73 14.07
C GLU A 209 -9.24 38.25 13.90
N VAL A 210 -8.17 39.02 14.03
CA VAL A 210 -8.20 40.49 13.83
C VAL A 210 -8.61 40.84 12.39
N LYS A 211 -8.26 40.05 11.39
CA LYS A 211 -8.69 40.27 10.00
C LYS A 211 -10.17 40.01 9.76
N GLN A 212 -10.79 39.12 10.52
CA GLN A 212 -12.22 38.81 10.39
C GLN A 212 -13.12 39.89 11.01
N GLU A 213 -12.64 40.57 12.03
CA GLU A 213 -13.39 41.70 12.64
C GLU A 213 -13.33 43.02 11.86
N SER A 214 -12.45 43.08 10.84
CA SER A 214 -12.21 44.30 10.04
C SER A 214 -12.90 44.24 8.66
N SER A 215 -13.72 43.21 8.37
CA SER A 215 -14.46 43.02 7.11
C SER A 215 -15.95 43.02 7.35
#